data_fd43c12a9f286569eea924581b5dbc1f
#
_entry.id   fd43c12a9f286569eea924581b5dbc1f
#
_cell.length_a   1.000
_cell.length_b   1.000
_cell.length_c   1.000
_cell.angle_alpha   90.00
_cell.angle_beta   90.00
_cell.angle_gamma   90.00
#
_symmetry.space_group_name_H-M   'P 1'
#
loop_
_entity.id
_entity.type
_entity.pdbx_description
1 polymer ?
#
loop_
_entity_poly.entity_id
_entity_poly.type
_entity_poly.pdbx_seq_one_letter_code
_entity_poly.pdbx_strand_id
1 'polypeptide(L)'
;MMNEPSIRQAFADAERVDLALVGLGELTVGSSLVRCGYLTRVQLRELKDKGAVGEVLMSFYDARGAPVRASFHDRVVSIGLERVSRLPMVIAVAFGRSKLGAIRGALCGGFIQGLVTDRDTAERLLEGVPSRLGGKGNQGRARAGESQQG
;
A
#
# COMPACT_ATOMS: atom_id res chain seq x y z
N MET A 1 -5.13 17.35 22.63
CA MET A 1 -5.50 16.04 22.07
C MET A 1 -4.34 15.04 22.15
N MET A 2 -3.17 15.32 21.58
CA MET A 2 -1.98 14.42 21.68
C MET A 2 -1.43 14.21 23.10
N ASN A 3 -1.79 15.04 24.06
CA ASN A 3 -1.38 14.91 25.46
C ASN A 3 -2.31 14.02 26.30
N GLU A 4 -3.38 13.52 25.72
CA GLU A 4 -4.28 12.58 26.37
C GLU A 4 -3.57 11.24 26.57
N PRO A 5 -3.47 10.70 27.80
CA PRO A 5 -2.75 9.47 28.08
C PRO A 5 -3.24 8.27 27.27
N SER A 6 -4.55 8.15 27.07
CA SER A 6 -5.18 7.08 26.29
C SER A 6 -4.78 7.13 24.80
N ILE A 7 -4.69 8.32 24.23
CA ILE A 7 -4.26 8.52 22.84
C ILE A 7 -2.79 8.16 22.70
N ARG A 8 -1.93 8.62 23.61
CA ARG A 8 -0.50 8.25 23.59
C ARG A 8 -0.28 6.74 23.72
N GLN A 9 -1.06 6.09 24.59
CA GLN A 9 -0.98 4.64 24.73
C GLN A 9 -1.39 3.93 23.43
N ALA A 10 -2.50 4.33 22.80
CA ALA A 10 -2.94 3.75 21.53
C ALA A 10 -1.88 3.88 20.42
N PHE A 11 -1.17 5.00 20.32
CA PHE A 11 -0.06 5.17 19.39
C PHE A 11 1.13 4.27 19.75
N ALA A 12 1.48 4.18 21.04
CA ALA A 12 2.55 3.30 21.50
C ALA A 12 2.25 1.82 21.20
N ASP A 13 1.00 1.42 21.36
CA ASP A 13 0.55 0.06 21.05
C ASP A 13 0.56 -0.19 19.54
N ALA A 14 0.11 0.77 18.74
CA ALA A 14 0.14 0.68 17.27
C ALA A 14 1.57 0.57 16.69
N GLU A 15 2.58 1.08 17.39
CA GLU A 15 4.00 0.95 16.99
C GLU A 15 4.62 -0.41 17.35
N ARG A 16 3.93 -1.23 18.14
CA ARG A 16 4.42 -2.52 18.65
C ARG A 16 3.70 -3.72 18.07
N VAL A 17 2.81 -3.52 17.12
CA VAL A 17 2.09 -4.62 16.49
C VAL A 17 3.02 -5.44 15.59
N ASP A 18 2.85 -6.74 15.57
CA ASP A 18 3.58 -7.64 14.68
C ASP A 18 3.04 -7.58 13.24
N LEU A 19 1.75 -7.24 13.12
CA LEU A 19 1.05 -7.17 11.84
C LEU A 19 0.02 -6.04 11.85
N ALA A 20 0.02 -5.23 10.81
CA ALA A 20 -1.01 -4.22 10.55
C ALA A 20 -1.78 -4.53 9.28
N LEU A 21 -3.11 -4.48 9.34
CA LEU A 21 -3.99 -4.47 8.18
C LEU A 21 -4.42 -3.04 7.89
N VAL A 22 -4.19 -2.56 6.67
CA VAL A 22 -4.49 -1.17 6.28
C VAL A 22 -5.26 -1.10 4.97
N GLY A 23 -6.10 -0.08 4.83
CA GLY A 23 -6.66 0.31 3.53
C GLY A 23 -5.74 1.30 2.83
N LEU A 24 -5.73 1.29 1.49
CA LEU A 24 -5.14 2.37 0.70
C LEU A 24 -6.25 3.21 0.08
N GLY A 25 -6.15 4.52 0.22
CA GLY A 25 -7.07 5.48 -0.36
C GLY A 25 -6.52 6.09 -1.65
N GLU A 26 -7.40 6.25 -2.64
CA GLU A 26 -7.14 7.06 -3.82
C GLU A 26 -7.47 8.54 -3.57
N LEU A 27 -6.83 9.42 -4.33
CA LEU A 27 -7.05 10.86 -4.25
C LEU A 27 -7.99 11.34 -5.37
N THR A 28 -9.27 11.05 -5.22
CA THR A 28 -10.33 11.46 -6.13
C THR A 28 -11.42 12.23 -5.40
N VAL A 29 -12.24 12.99 -6.13
CA VAL A 29 -13.40 13.68 -5.54
C VAL A 29 -14.45 12.72 -5.01
N GLY A 30 -14.44 11.46 -5.48
CA GLY A 30 -15.30 10.38 -5.03
C GLY A 30 -14.72 9.58 -3.86
N SER A 31 -13.50 9.85 -3.43
CA SER A 31 -12.86 9.12 -2.33
C SER A 31 -13.63 9.30 -1.02
N SER A 32 -13.52 8.32 -0.14
CA SER A 32 -14.16 8.34 1.19
C SER A 32 -13.74 9.58 2.00
N LEU A 33 -12.48 9.99 1.91
CA LEU A 33 -11.99 11.18 2.62
C LEU A 33 -12.72 12.45 2.22
N VAL A 34 -13.02 12.63 0.92
CA VAL A 34 -13.75 13.79 0.44
C VAL A 34 -15.24 13.65 0.76
N ARG A 35 -15.84 12.48 0.54
CA ARG A 35 -17.25 12.23 0.82
C ARG A 35 -17.63 12.41 2.29
N CYS A 36 -16.75 11.98 3.21
CA CYS A 36 -16.94 12.12 4.65
C CYS A 36 -16.53 13.50 5.19
N GLY A 37 -16.04 14.40 4.33
CA GLY A 37 -15.63 15.75 4.75
C GLY A 37 -14.28 15.83 5.47
N TYR A 38 -13.50 14.75 5.51
CA TYR A 38 -12.14 14.78 6.09
C TYR A 38 -11.16 15.55 5.21
N LEU A 39 -11.44 15.62 3.90
CA LEU A 39 -10.62 16.33 2.92
C LEU A 39 -11.51 17.23 2.07
N THR A 40 -11.21 18.51 2.01
CA THR A 40 -11.89 19.44 1.11
C THR A 40 -11.37 19.30 -0.33
N ARG A 41 -12.14 19.76 -1.31
CA ARG A 41 -11.69 19.76 -2.71
C ARG A 41 -10.43 20.60 -2.93
N VAL A 42 -10.26 21.68 -2.16
CA VAL A 42 -9.06 22.54 -2.22
C VAL A 42 -7.85 21.79 -1.72
N GLN A 43 -7.96 21.11 -0.57
CA GLN A 43 -6.91 20.27 0.00
C GLN A 43 -6.56 19.08 -0.91
N LEU A 44 -7.56 18.45 -1.51
CA LEU A 44 -7.33 17.39 -2.50
C LEU A 44 -6.52 17.92 -3.69
N ARG A 45 -6.84 19.10 -4.19
CA ARG A 45 -6.08 19.74 -5.28
C ARG A 45 -4.64 20.01 -4.85
N GLU A 46 -4.44 20.64 -3.69
CA GLU A 46 -3.11 20.89 -3.14
C GLU A 46 -2.24 19.62 -3.08
N LEU A 47 -2.81 18.51 -2.61
CA LEU A 47 -2.12 17.21 -2.56
C LEU A 47 -1.74 16.73 -3.96
N LYS A 48 -2.66 16.80 -4.91
CA LYS A 48 -2.42 16.39 -6.31
C LYS A 48 -1.36 17.25 -6.99
N ASP A 49 -1.41 18.56 -6.79
CA ASP A 49 -0.42 19.50 -7.34
C ASP A 49 0.98 19.22 -6.80
N LYS A 50 1.07 18.67 -5.58
CA LYS A 50 2.31 18.18 -4.95
C LYS A 50 2.67 16.75 -5.34
N GLY A 51 1.94 16.12 -6.25
CA GLY A 51 2.24 14.80 -6.78
C GLY A 51 1.73 13.62 -5.96
N ALA A 52 0.87 13.84 -4.96
CA ALA A 52 0.29 12.75 -4.19
C ALA A 52 -0.58 11.85 -5.07
N VAL A 53 -0.41 10.52 -4.96
CA VAL A 53 -1.17 9.51 -5.69
C VAL A 53 -2.05 8.65 -4.79
N GLY A 54 -1.75 8.59 -3.49
CA GLY A 54 -2.46 7.75 -2.54
C GLY A 54 -2.29 8.19 -1.10
N GLU A 55 -3.05 7.52 -0.23
CA GLU A 55 -2.92 7.70 1.22
C GLU A 55 -3.04 6.36 1.96
N VAL A 56 -2.46 6.31 3.14
CA VAL A 56 -2.62 5.28 4.15
C VAL A 56 -2.66 5.94 5.52
N LEU A 57 -3.68 5.63 6.32
CA LEU A 57 -3.84 6.20 7.66
C LEU A 57 -3.66 7.74 7.71
N MET A 58 -4.28 8.45 6.77
CA MET A 58 -4.18 9.92 6.59
C MET A 58 -2.77 10.44 6.28
N SER A 59 -1.84 9.57 5.91
CA SER A 59 -0.51 9.92 5.42
C SER A 59 -0.47 9.79 3.90
N PHE A 60 -0.13 10.88 3.23
CA PHE A 60 -0.16 10.97 1.76
C PHE A 60 1.22 10.75 1.17
N TYR A 61 1.28 10.15 -0.02
CA TYR A 61 2.53 9.80 -0.69
C TYR A 61 2.42 9.93 -2.20
N ASP A 62 3.57 10.14 -2.84
CA ASP A 62 3.71 10.23 -4.30
C ASP A 62 3.88 8.83 -4.95
N ALA A 63 4.07 8.81 -6.28
CA ALA A 63 4.25 7.58 -7.05
C ALA A 63 5.51 6.78 -6.69
N ARG A 64 6.47 7.39 -5.99
CA ARG A 64 7.68 6.73 -5.48
C ARG A 64 7.53 6.29 -4.03
N GLY A 65 6.40 6.60 -3.40
CA GLY A 65 6.15 6.37 -1.98
C GLY A 65 6.76 7.42 -1.06
N ALA A 66 7.28 8.52 -1.60
CA ALA A 66 7.79 9.61 -0.78
C ALA A 66 6.63 10.38 -0.10
N PRO A 67 6.77 10.76 1.18
CA PRO A 67 5.72 11.49 1.89
C PRO A 67 5.40 12.82 1.21
N VAL A 68 4.11 13.09 1.02
CA VAL A 68 3.61 14.38 0.53
C VAL A 68 2.90 15.13 1.65
N ARG A 69 3.39 16.30 2.00
CA ARG A 69 2.80 17.15 3.04
C ARG A 69 2.00 18.30 2.42
N ALA A 70 0.83 18.55 3.00
CA ALA A 70 -0.03 19.67 2.65
C ALA A 70 -0.24 20.58 3.88
N SER A 71 -0.81 21.76 3.64
CA SER A 71 -0.98 22.83 4.66
C SER A 71 -1.77 22.41 5.90
N PHE A 72 -2.56 21.34 5.82
CA PHE A 72 -3.42 20.85 6.91
C PHE A 72 -2.82 19.71 7.73
N HIS A 73 -1.62 19.21 7.39
CA HIS A 73 -1.02 18.04 8.06
C HIS A 73 -0.84 18.22 9.56
N ASP A 74 -0.54 19.43 10.02
CA ASP A 74 -0.35 19.71 11.45
C ASP A 74 -1.64 19.53 12.28
N ARG A 75 -2.78 19.40 11.62
CA ARG A 75 -4.09 19.13 12.23
C ARG A 75 -4.50 17.66 12.16
N VAL A 76 -3.69 16.83 11.51
CA VAL A 76 -3.96 15.39 11.35
C VAL A 76 -3.19 14.61 12.40
N VAL A 77 -3.92 13.81 13.17
CA VAL A 77 -3.34 12.86 14.12
C VAL A 77 -3.24 11.51 13.42
N SER A 78 -2.02 11.10 13.11
CA SER A 78 -1.73 9.87 12.36
C SER A 78 -0.39 9.29 12.82
N ILE A 79 -0.22 7.97 12.67
CA ILE A 79 1.04 7.29 12.99
C ILE A 79 2.18 7.72 12.05
N GLY A 80 1.87 8.19 10.85
CA GLY A 80 2.84 8.62 9.85
C GLY A 80 3.52 7.47 9.09
N LEU A 81 3.90 7.73 7.83
CA LEU A 81 4.51 6.73 6.95
C LEU A 81 5.82 6.17 7.51
N GLU A 82 6.63 7.01 8.14
CA GLU A 82 7.92 6.60 8.70
C GLU A 82 7.76 5.49 9.76
N ARG A 83 6.74 5.58 10.60
CA ARG A 83 6.47 4.56 11.62
C ARG A 83 5.81 3.33 11.00
N VAL A 84 4.90 3.53 10.05
CA VAL A 84 4.29 2.41 9.30
C VAL A 84 5.37 1.57 8.61
N SER A 85 6.37 2.19 7.98
CA SER A 85 7.46 1.48 7.31
C SER A 85 8.40 0.70 8.25
N ARG A 86 8.34 0.96 9.55
CA ARG A 86 9.12 0.23 10.57
C ARG A 86 8.37 -0.96 11.17
N LEU A 87 7.08 -1.11 10.88
CA LEU A 87 6.31 -2.25 11.36
C LEU A 87 6.81 -3.55 10.70
N PRO A 88 6.85 -4.66 11.44
CA PRO A 88 7.36 -5.94 10.94
C PRO A 88 6.61 -6.44 9.71
N MET A 89 5.29 -6.28 9.68
CA MET A 89 4.44 -6.68 8.57
C MET A 89 3.27 -5.72 8.40
N VAL A 90 3.12 -5.16 7.20
CA VAL A 90 1.96 -4.35 6.82
C VAL A 90 1.31 -4.96 5.58
N ILE A 91 0.06 -5.39 5.72
CA ILE A 91 -0.74 -5.92 4.63
C ILE A 91 -1.79 -4.88 4.24
N ALA A 92 -1.75 -4.43 3.00
CA ALA A 92 -2.76 -3.54 2.46
C ALA A 92 -3.93 -4.33 1.86
N VAL A 93 -5.14 -3.83 2.06
CA VAL A 93 -6.34 -4.30 1.38
C VAL A 93 -6.83 -3.18 0.46
N ALA A 94 -6.69 -3.36 -0.84
CA ALA A 94 -7.06 -2.34 -1.82
C ALA A 94 -7.33 -2.97 -3.19
N PHE A 95 -8.38 -2.53 -3.87
CA PHE A 95 -8.77 -3.05 -5.18
C PHE A 95 -9.46 -1.99 -6.03
N GLY A 96 -9.52 -2.24 -7.34
CA GLY A 96 -10.15 -1.38 -8.34
C GLY A 96 -9.15 -0.45 -9.04
N ARG A 97 -9.50 -0.10 -10.28
CA ARG A 97 -8.65 0.68 -11.19
C ARG A 97 -8.25 2.05 -10.64
N SER A 98 -9.13 2.70 -9.90
CA SER A 98 -8.86 4.01 -9.30
C SER A 98 -7.72 3.99 -8.28
N LYS A 99 -7.45 2.82 -7.71
CA LYS A 99 -6.43 2.63 -6.66
C LYS A 99 -5.06 2.18 -7.18
N LEU A 100 -4.91 1.89 -8.48
CA LEU A 100 -3.64 1.41 -9.05
C LEU A 100 -2.47 2.34 -8.74
N GLY A 101 -2.65 3.66 -8.87
CA GLY A 101 -1.62 4.65 -8.53
C GLY A 101 -1.24 4.60 -7.05
N ALA A 102 -2.23 4.54 -6.17
CA ALA A 102 -2.02 4.43 -4.72
C ALA A 102 -1.29 3.13 -4.36
N ILE A 103 -1.70 1.99 -4.93
CA ILE A 103 -1.06 0.70 -4.66
C ILE A 103 0.40 0.70 -5.15
N ARG A 104 0.66 1.18 -6.37
CA ARG A 104 2.03 1.28 -6.90
C ARG A 104 2.92 2.16 -6.04
N GLY A 105 2.44 3.33 -5.65
CA GLY A 105 3.17 4.23 -4.75
C GLY A 105 3.49 3.58 -3.40
N ALA A 106 2.52 2.85 -2.82
CA ALA A 106 2.71 2.13 -1.56
C ALA A 106 3.78 1.02 -1.66
N LEU A 107 3.76 0.25 -2.76
CA LEU A 107 4.76 -0.79 -3.03
C LEU A 107 6.15 -0.18 -3.28
N CYS A 108 6.24 0.89 -4.07
CA CYS A 108 7.49 1.60 -4.33
C CYS A 108 8.10 2.21 -3.06
N GLY A 109 7.26 2.72 -2.16
CA GLY A 109 7.70 3.27 -0.89
C GLY A 109 8.12 2.23 0.15
N GLY A 110 7.84 0.94 -0.10
CA GLY A 110 8.25 -0.17 0.76
C GLY A 110 7.55 -0.21 2.12
N PHE A 111 6.48 0.55 2.32
CA PHE A 111 5.75 0.55 3.58
C PHE A 111 4.59 -0.45 3.64
N ILE A 112 4.41 -1.27 2.62
CA ILE A 112 3.57 -2.47 2.65
C ILE A 112 4.38 -3.67 2.14
N GLN A 113 4.24 -4.83 2.80
CA GLN A 113 4.90 -6.08 2.44
C GLN A 113 3.93 -7.09 1.83
N GLY A 114 2.63 -6.89 2.03
CA GLY A 114 1.58 -7.72 1.47
C GLY A 114 0.45 -6.88 0.87
N LEU A 115 -0.21 -7.44 -0.14
CA LEU A 115 -1.39 -6.84 -0.77
C LEU A 115 -2.47 -7.89 -0.95
N VAL A 116 -3.66 -7.60 -0.43
CA VAL A 116 -4.89 -8.31 -0.73
C VAL A 116 -5.67 -7.48 -1.74
N THR A 117 -5.90 -8.05 -2.92
CA THR A 117 -6.54 -7.35 -4.03
C THR A 117 -7.36 -8.29 -4.91
N ASP A 118 -8.17 -7.75 -5.82
CA ASP A 118 -8.86 -8.54 -6.84
C ASP A 118 -7.93 -8.87 -8.03
N ARG A 119 -8.38 -9.83 -8.85
CA ARG A 119 -7.62 -10.34 -9.98
C ARG A 119 -7.33 -9.27 -11.03
N ASP A 120 -8.33 -8.47 -11.45
CA ASP A 120 -8.14 -7.42 -12.46
C ASP A 120 -7.10 -6.38 -12.01
N THR A 121 -7.17 -5.98 -10.74
CA THR A 121 -6.17 -5.08 -10.14
C THR A 121 -4.79 -5.70 -10.13
N ALA A 122 -4.66 -6.98 -9.73
CA ALA A 122 -3.39 -7.68 -9.69
C ALA A 122 -2.76 -7.80 -11.09
N GLU A 123 -3.53 -8.20 -12.10
CA GLU A 123 -3.08 -8.31 -13.49
C GLU A 123 -2.55 -6.94 -14.00
N ARG A 124 -3.28 -5.85 -13.74
CA ARG A 124 -2.85 -4.49 -14.12
C ARG A 124 -1.63 -3.98 -13.38
N LEU A 125 -1.44 -4.38 -12.15
CA LEU A 125 -0.21 -4.04 -11.41
C LEU A 125 1.02 -4.71 -12.02
N LEU A 126 0.86 -5.92 -12.59
CA LEU A 126 1.93 -6.68 -13.24
C LEU A 126 2.19 -6.22 -14.68
N GLU A 127 1.29 -5.46 -15.32
CA GLU A 127 1.51 -4.89 -16.64
C GLU A 127 2.75 -3.98 -16.63
N GLY A 128 3.72 -4.27 -17.51
CA GLY A 128 4.97 -3.52 -17.62
C GLY A 128 6.07 -3.87 -16.60
N VAL A 129 5.83 -4.84 -15.71
CA VAL A 129 6.88 -5.42 -14.87
C VAL A 129 7.63 -6.48 -15.68
N PRO A 130 8.96 -6.38 -15.90
CA PRO A 130 9.73 -7.42 -16.55
C PRO A 130 9.58 -8.73 -15.77
N SER A 131 9.23 -9.82 -16.46
CA SER A 131 9.15 -11.17 -15.85
C SER A 131 10.52 -11.62 -15.34
N ARG A 132 10.87 -11.24 -14.13
CA ARG A 132 12.05 -11.80 -13.44
C ARG A 132 11.78 -13.15 -12.76
N LEU A 133 10.57 -13.67 -12.90
CA LEU A 133 10.17 -14.99 -12.40
C LEU A 133 10.19 -16.01 -13.53
N GLY A 134 11.33 -16.14 -14.20
CA GLY A 134 11.67 -17.34 -14.94
C GLY A 134 11.92 -18.46 -13.95
N GLY A 135 10.86 -19.07 -13.44
CA GLY A 135 10.94 -20.30 -12.66
C GLY A 135 11.71 -21.35 -13.47
N LYS A 136 12.82 -21.84 -12.94
CA LYS A 136 13.46 -23.07 -13.42
C LYS A 136 12.40 -24.15 -13.43
N GLY A 137 11.88 -24.47 -14.62
CA GLY A 137 11.02 -25.62 -14.85
C GLY A 137 11.74 -26.85 -14.32
N ASN A 138 11.16 -27.49 -13.34
CA ASN A 138 11.56 -28.82 -12.90
C ASN A 138 11.24 -29.78 -14.05
N GLN A 139 12.22 -30.02 -14.91
CA GLN A 139 12.16 -31.11 -15.89
C GLN A 139 12.32 -32.42 -15.11
N GLY A 140 11.17 -32.96 -14.71
CA GLY A 140 11.05 -34.29 -14.15
C GLY A 140 11.66 -35.32 -15.10
N ARG A 141 12.69 -36.01 -14.63
CA ARG A 141 13.26 -37.19 -15.25
C ARG A 141 12.21 -38.29 -15.45
N ALA A 142 11.70 -38.42 -16.65
CA ALA A 142 11.09 -39.68 -17.11
C ALA A 142 12.23 -40.67 -17.38
N ARG A 143 12.44 -41.61 -16.49
CA ARG A 143 13.24 -42.80 -16.76
C ARG A 143 12.34 -43.81 -17.45
N ALA A 144 12.55 -43.97 -18.72
CA ALA A 144 12.06 -45.13 -19.47
C ALA A 144 12.82 -46.36 -18.95
N GLY A 145 12.07 -47.34 -18.43
CA GLY A 145 12.56 -48.67 -18.21
C GLY A 145 12.36 -49.50 -19.45
N GLU A 146 13.45 -49.84 -20.13
CA GLU A 146 13.45 -50.87 -21.15
C GLU A 146 13.72 -52.20 -20.48
N SER A 147 12.74 -53.07 -20.59
CA SER A 147 12.87 -54.50 -20.32
C SER A 147 13.53 -55.16 -21.51
N GLN A 148 14.66 -55.77 -21.34
CA GLN A 148 15.16 -56.79 -22.28
C GLN A 148 14.91 -58.18 -21.72
N GLN A 149 14.11 -58.91 -22.46
CA GLN A 149 14.10 -60.38 -22.39
C GLN A 149 15.08 -60.88 -23.44
N GLY A 150 15.95 -61.74 -23.03
CA GLY A 150 16.67 -62.67 -23.82
C GLY A 150 16.50 -64.04 -23.18
#